data_ed5e6edac180c13280c9c1c57e8d208e
#
_entry.id   ed5e6edac180c13280c9c1c57e8d208e
#
_cell.length_a   1.000
_cell.length_b   1.000
_cell.length_c   1.000
_cell.angle_alpha   90.00
_cell.angle_beta   90.00
_cell.angle_gamma   90.00
#
_symmetry.space_group_name_H-M   'P 1'
#
loop_
_entity.id
_entity.type
_entity.pdbx_description
1 polymer ?
#
loop_
_entity_poly.entity_id
_entity_poly.type
_entity_poly.pdbx_seq_one_letter_code
_entity_poly.pdbx_strand_id
1 'polypeptide(L)'
;VKAEALAAQLSDEYGVEARPASSARETVAQSDLVVTATTSREPVFRGEWLEEGTHVSGIGANAPAKQELDGETFRRSKIVVDFREQTLQEAGDLREAISAGVISADDVHAELGEIITGRKEGRANSREITLFKSVGIAVEDIATAAFVYEQAMAKGLGAQMALDGESLRNSAV
;
A
#
# COMPACT_ATOMS: atom_id res chain seq x y z
N VAL A 1 -13.89 -5.58 19.03
CA VAL A 1 -15.09 -5.96 18.23
C VAL A 1 -14.80 -6.01 16.72
N LYS A 2 -14.27 -4.93 16.08
CA LYS A 2 -14.01 -4.98 14.61
C LYS A 2 -12.82 -5.87 14.27
N ALA A 3 -11.70 -5.77 14.99
CA ALA A 3 -10.51 -6.57 14.74
C ALA A 3 -10.76 -8.06 15.02
N GLU A 4 -11.52 -8.40 16.06
CA GLU A 4 -11.92 -9.77 16.37
C GLU A 4 -12.78 -10.39 15.25
N ALA A 5 -13.78 -9.63 14.75
CA ALA A 5 -14.63 -10.09 13.66
C ALA A 5 -13.82 -10.32 12.36
N LEU A 6 -12.89 -9.41 12.04
CA LEU A 6 -12.01 -9.56 10.90
C LEU A 6 -11.09 -10.77 11.04
N ALA A 7 -10.49 -10.96 12.22
CA ALA A 7 -9.62 -12.09 12.48
C ALA A 7 -10.38 -13.44 12.33
N ALA A 8 -11.59 -13.55 12.87
CA ALA A 8 -12.41 -14.72 12.70
C ALA A 8 -12.75 -14.98 11.22
N GLN A 9 -13.16 -13.94 10.48
CA GLN A 9 -13.46 -14.05 9.06
C GLN A 9 -12.25 -14.53 8.25
N LEU A 10 -11.07 -13.94 8.48
CA LEU A 10 -9.83 -14.33 7.77
C LEU A 10 -9.43 -15.78 8.08
N SER A 11 -9.57 -16.19 9.33
CA SER A 11 -9.29 -17.58 9.72
C SER A 11 -10.22 -18.57 9.03
N ASP A 12 -11.52 -18.28 8.97
CA ASP A 12 -12.51 -19.14 8.34
C ASP A 12 -12.37 -19.19 6.81
N GLU A 13 -12.12 -18.03 6.18
CA GLU A 13 -12.11 -17.91 4.71
C GLU A 13 -10.81 -18.43 4.09
N TYR A 14 -9.67 -18.17 4.75
CA TYR A 14 -8.34 -18.47 4.19
C TYR A 14 -7.59 -19.58 4.92
N GLY A 15 -8.12 -20.12 6.02
CA GLY A 15 -7.46 -21.16 6.80
C GLY A 15 -6.15 -20.70 7.46
N VAL A 16 -6.00 -19.41 7.74
CA VAL A 16 -4.84 -18.81 8.38
C VAL A 16 -5.11 -18.55 9.86
N GLU A 17 -4.06 -18.58 10.68
CA GLU A 17 -4.17 -18.12 12.06
C GLU A 17 -4.21 -16.59 12.08
N ALA A 18 -5.39 -16.02 12.33
CA ALA A 18 -5.57 -14.58 12.48
C ALA A 18 -6.02 -14.25 13.91
N ARG A 19 -5.43 -13.21 14.48
CA ARG A 19 -5.76 -12.75 15.84
C ARG A 19 -5.69 -11.24 15.94
N PRO A 20 -6.55 -10.59 16.74
CA PRO A 20 -6.40 -9.19 17.05
C PRO A 20 -5.23 -8.98 18.01
N ALA A 21 -4.46 -7.92 17.80
CA ALA A 21 -3.46 -7.46 18.76
C ALA A 21 -4.05 -6.42 19.72
N SER A 22 -3.46 -6.31 20.92
CA SER A 22 -3.92 -5.35 21.94
C SER A 22 -3.38 -3.93 21.71
N SER A 23 -2.34 -3.79 20.89
CA SER A 23 -1.68 -2.51 20.60
C SER A 23 -0.98 -2.52 19.26
N ALA A 24 -0.74 -1.31 18.69
CA ALA A 24 0.07 -1.15 17.49
C ALA A 24 1.50 -1.70 17.67
N ARG A 25 2.08 -1.55 18.85
CA ARG A 25 3.40 -2.10 19.15
C ARG A 25 3.41 -3.64 19.06
N GLU A 26 2.40 -4.29 19.63
CA GLU A 26 2.27 -5.75 19.53
C GLU A 26 2.07 -6.21 18.07
N THR A 27 1.31 -5.43 17.29
CA THR A 27 1.10 -5.73 15.86
C THR A 27 2.40 -5.66 15.06
N VAL A 28 3.24 -4.66 15.33
CA VAL A 28 4.45 -4.38 14.54
C VAL A 28 5.65 -5.23 14.99
N ALA A 29 5.81 -5.42 16.30
CA ALA A 29 6.91 -6.21 16.84
C ALA A 29 6.83 -7.66 16.36
N GLN A 30 7.93 -8.20 15.89
CA GLN A 30 8.04 -9.56 15.35
C GLN A 30 7.23 -9.81 14.06
N SER A 31 6.83 -8.76 13.34
CA SER A 31 6.19 -8.91 12.05
C SER A 31 7.21 -8.84 10.92
N ASP A 32 7.18 -9.81 10.03
CA ASP A 32 7.97 -9.79 8.79
C ASP A 32 7.41 -8.78 7.78
N LEU A 33 6.08 -8.59 7.78
CA LEU A 33 5.34 -7.68 6.90
C LEU A 33 4.34 -6.86 7.71
N VAL A 34 4.45 -5.53 7.60
CA VAL A 34 3.51 -4.57 8.17
C VAL A 34 2.78 -3.84 7.05
N VAL A 35 1.46 -3.84 7.07
CA VAL A 35 0.63 -3.11 6.11
C VAL A 35 -0.17 -2.03 6.84
N THR A 36 -0.05 -0.78 6.39
CA THR A 36 -0.92 0.31 6.83
C THR A 36 -1.86 0.73 5.71
N ALA A 37 -3.17 0.67 5.98
CA ALA A 37 -4.24 0.97 5.03
C ALA A 37 -5.35 1.73 5.76
N THR A 38 -5.00 2.83 6.43
CA THR A 38 -5.92 3.58 7.29
C THR A 38 -6.26 4.95 6.71
N THR A 39 -7.18 5.63 7.34
CA THR A 39 -7.49 7.05 7.06
C THR A 39 -6.87 7.98 8.09
N SER A 40 -5.85 7.55 8.82
CA SER A 40 -5.22 8.29 9.90
C SER A 40 -4.62 9.61 9.40
N ARG A 41 -4.52 10.56 10.32
CA ARG A 41 -3.83 11.85 10.14
C ARG A 41 -2.58 11.96 11.01
N GLU A 42 -2.27 10.89 11.72
CA GLU A 42 -1.12 10.77 12.62
C GLU A 42 -0.49 9.39 12.41
N PRO A 43 0.81 9.22 12.65
CA PRO A 43 1.48 7.93 12.56
C PRO A 43 0.78 6.87 13.42
N VAL A 44 0.52 5.70 12.84
CA VAL A 44 -0.20 4.62 13.51
C VAL A 44 0.69 3.69 14.30
N PHE A 45 1.99 3.76 14.08
CA PHE A 45 3.03 3.08 14.87
C PHE A 45 4.33 3.89 14.85
N ARG A 46 5.30 3.49 15.67
CA ARG A 46 6.64 4.09 15.70
C ARG A 46 7.63 3.25 14.94
N GLY A 47 8.39 3.87 14.05
CA GLY A 47 9.43 3.20 13.26
C GLY A 47 10.51 2.51 14.11
N GLU A 48 10.73 2.96 15.34
CA GLU A 48 11.64 2.30 16.29
C GLU A 48 11.23 0.88 16.68
N TRP A 49 9.95 0.50 16.47
CA TRP A 49 9.45 -0.85 16.76
C TRP A 49 9.68 -1.84 15.63
N LEU A 50 10.08 -1.39 14.45
CA LEU A 50 10.43 -2.25 13.33
C LEU A 50 11.71 -3.04 13.65
N GLU A 51 11.70 -4.31 13.37
CA GLU A 51 12.86 -5.17 13.49
C GLU A 51 13.62 -5.27 12.16
N GLU A 52 14.87 -5.70 12.19
CA GLU A 52 15.65 -5.96 10.98
C GLU A 52 14.92 -6.95 10.08
N GLY A 53 14.90 -6.66 8.78
CA GLY A 53 14.26 -7.51 7.78
C GLY A 53 12.77 -7.25 7.56
N THR A 54 12.11 -6.45 8.40
CA THR A 54 10.70 -6.11 8.21
C THR A 54 10.48 -5.39 6.86
N HIS A 55 9.39 -5.74 6.19
CA HIS A 55 8.85 -4.97 5.07
C HIS A 55 7.62 -4.19 5.50
N VAL A 56 7.55 -2.91 5.12
CA VAL A 56 6.38 -2.05 5.36
C VAL A 56 5.72 -1.69 4.05
N SER A 57 4.40 -1.90 3.94
CA SER A 57 3.55 -1.37 2.86
C SER A 57 2.67 -0.26 3.40
N GLY A 58 3.01 1.00 3.11
CA GLY A 58 2.26 2.19 3.52
C GLY A 58 1.37 2.69 2.40
N ILE A 59 0.06 2.38 2.43
CA ILE A 59 -0.86 2.64 1.32
C ILE A 59 -2.05 3.56 1.66
N GLY A 60 -2.28 3.86 2.94
CA GLY A 60 -3.45 4.67 3.35
C GLY A 60 -3.23 6.18 3.29
N ALA A 61 -2.00 6.65 3.46
CA ALA A 61 -1.70 8.09 3.43
C ALA A 61 -1.43 8.56 1.98
N ASN A 62 -2.51 8.64 1.20
CA ASN A 62 -2.55 9.03 -0.21
C ASN A 62 -3.10 10.46 -0.44
N ALA A 63 -2.96 11.32 0.54
CA ALA A 63 -3.30 12.74 0.46
C ALA A 63 -2.46 13.54 1.46
N PRO A 64 -2.16 14.84 1.19
CA PRO A 64 -1.27 15.65 2.01
C PRO A 64 -1.65 15.77 3.49
N ALA A 65 -2.93 15.60 3.82
CA ALA A 65 -3.43 15.71 5.20
C ALA A 65 -3.45 14.36 5.95
N LYS A 66 -3.02 13.27 5.30
CA LYS A 66 -2.99 11.92 5.89
C LYS A 66 -1.58 11.52 6.27
N GLN A 67 -1.45 10.81 7.37
CA GLN A 67 -0.19 10.26 7.85
C GLN A 67 -0.44 8.88 8.46
N GLU A 68 0.40 7.92 8.14
CA GLU A 68 0.40 6.59 8.74
C GLU A 68 1.76 6.24 9.33
N LEU A 69 2.83 6.78 8.75
CA LEU A 69 4.20 6.46 9.09
C LEU A 69 4.89 7.68 9.68
N ASP A 70 5.75 7.44 10.67
CA ASP A 70 6.59 8.48 11.25
C ASP A 70 7.92 8.64 10.49
N GLY A 71 8.64 9.72 10.74
CA GLY A 71 9.93 9.98 10.12
C GLY A 71 10.97 8.88 10.38
N GLU A 72 10.91 8.21 11.53
CA GLU A 72 11.83 7.13 11.88
C GLU A 72 11.64 5.90 10.98
N THR A 73 10.41 5.60 10.59
CA THR A 73 10.10 4.55 9.61
C THR A 73 10.81 4.83 8.28
N PHE A 74 10.70 6.06 7.77
CA PHE A 74 11.37 6.46 6.52
C PHE A 74 12.90 6.41 6.66
N ARG A 75 13.45 6.97 7.73
CA ARG A 75 14.90 7.02 7.98
C ARG A 75 15.56 5.64 8.04
N ARG A 76 14.86 4.64 8.55
CA ARG A 76 15.37 3.27 8.73
C ARG A 76 15.17 2.37 7.51
N SER A 77 14.39 2.78 6.53
CA SER A 77 13.95 1.93 5.44
C SER A 77 14.61 2.28 4.11
N LYS A 78 14.82 1.27 3.27
CA LYS A 78 14.99 1.48 1.83
C LYS A 78 13.62 1.80 1.24
N ILE A 79 13.44 3.03 0.75
CA ILE A 79 12.16 3.57 0.31
C ILE A 79 11.96 3.30 -1.18
N VAL A 80 10.90 2.59 -1.52
CA VAL A 80 10.41 2.38 -2.89
C VAL A 80 9.01 2.97 -3.00
N VAL A 81 8.71 3.63 -4.10
CA VAL A 81 7.43 4.27 -4.36
C VAL A 81 6.79 3.72 -5.63
N ASP A 82 5.49 3.94 -5.83
CA ASP A 82 4.80 3.65 -7.07
C ASP A 82 5.24 4.60 -8.20
N PHE A 83 5.11 5.91 -7.99
CA PHE A 83 5.57 6.95 -8.92
C PHE A 83 6.13 8.14 -8.11
N ARG A 84 7.40 8.44 -8.31
CA ARG A 84 8.17 9.39 -7.49
C ARG A 84 7.55 10.78 -7.43
N GLU A 85 7.22 11.35 -8.59
CA GLU A 85 6.73 12.71 -8.68
C GLU A 85 5.40 12.85 -7.92
N GLN A 86 4.45 11.95 -8.14
CA GLN A 86 3.16 11.97 -7.48
C GLN A 86 3.28 11.69 -5.98
N THR A 87 4.08 10.69 -5.60
CA THR A 87 4.24 10.31 -4.18
C THR A 87 4.86 11.46 -3.37
N LEU A 88 5.85 12.17 -3.91
CA LEU A 88 6.43 13.35 -3.28
C LEU A 88 5.44 14.51 -3.12
N GLN A 89 4.40 14.58 -3.95
CA GLN A 89 3.36 15.61 -3.85
C GLN A 89 2.19 15.21 -2.95
N GLU A 90 1.81 13.94 -2.93
CA GLU A 90 0.55 13.50 -2.32
C GLU A 90 0.71 12.75 -1.00
N ALA A 91 1.83 12.02 -0.77
CA ALA A 91 2.03 11.26 0.46
C ALA A 91 2.32 12.18 1.64
N GLY A 92 1.33 12.42 2.50
CA GLY A 92 1.44 13.38 3.60
C GLY A 92 2.53 13.02 4.61
N ASP A 93 2.70 11.74 4.93
CA ASP A 93 3.72 11.24 5.83
C ASP A 93 5.15 11.36 5.27
N LEU A 94 5.35 11.06 3.98
CA LEU A 94 6.65 11.26 3.32
C LEU A 94 7.01 12.76 3.26
N ARG A 95 6.04 13.61 2.92
CA ARG A 95 6.24 15.06 2.88
C ARG A 95 6.60 15.64 4.24
N GLU A 96 5.96 15.16 5.30
CA GLU A 96 6.27 15.57 6.67
C GLU A 96 7.69 15.16 7.06
N ALA A 97 8.12 13.93 6.75
CA ALA A 97 9.47 13.45 7.01
C ALA A 97 10.53 14.30 6.28
N ILE A 98 10.26 14.70 5.03
CA ILE A 98 11.13 15.59 4.25
C ILE A 98 11.12 17.01 4.84
N SER A 99 9.95 17.57 5.15
CA SER A 99 9.80 18.92 5.71
C SER A 99 10.48 19.05 7.07
N ALA A 100 10.43 18.00 7.88
CA ALA A 100 11.13 17.94 9.16
C ALA A 100 12.65 17.68 9.03
N GLY A 101 13.16 17.49 7.82
CA GLY A 101 14.59 17.23 7.56
C GLY A 101 15.07 15.85 8.04
N VAL A 102 14.15 14.92 8.28
CA VAL A 102 14.50 13.54 8.69
C VAL A 102 15.10 12.76 7.53
N ILE A 103 14.57 12.98 6.33
CA ILE A 103 15.05 12.48 5.05
C ILE A 103 14.98 13.59 3.99
N SER A 104 15.51 13.32 2.82
CA SER A 104 15.41 14.15 1.61
C SER A 104 14.66 13.41 0.51
N ALA A 105 14.27 14.10 -0.56
CA ALA A 105 13.66 13.46 -1.73
C ALA A 105 14.61 12.46 -2.42
N ASP A 106 15.92 12.65 -2.28
CA ASP A 106 16.95 11.78 -2.87
C ASP A 106 17.09 10.45 -2.11
N ASP A 107 16.57 10.36 -0.87
CA ASP A 107 16.53 9.12 -0.10
C ASP A 107 15.45 8.13 -0.58
N VAL A 108 14.55 8.58 -1.46
CA VAL A 108 13.67 7.67 -2.19
C VAL A 108 14.51 6.87 -3.18
N HIS A 109 14.74 5.58 -2.88
CA HIS A 109 15.66 4.73 -3.61
C HIS A 109 15.23 4.49 -5.06
N ALA A 110 13.98 4.07 -5.27
CA ALA A 110 13.47 3.67 -6.58
C ALA A 110 11.97 3.79 -6.70
N GLU A 111 11.49 3.75 -7.94
CA GLU A 111 10.11 3.41 -8.26
C GLU A 111 9.96 1.89 -8.37
N LEU A 112 8.78 1.35 -8.06
CA LEU A 112 8.50 -0.09 -8.11
C LEU A 112 8.80 -0.68 -9.50
N GLY A 113 8.45 0.05 -10.57
CA GLY A 113 8.74 -0.35 -11.95
C GLY A 113 10.24 -0.48 -12.25
N GLU A 114 11.11 0.27 -11.57
CA GLU A 114 12.56 0.15 -11.72
C GLU A 114 13.09 -1.14 -11.07
N ILE A 115 12.50 -1.53 -9.93
CA ILE A 115 12.83 -2.79 -9.26
C ILE A 115 12.38 -3.98 -10.11
N ILE A 116 11.12 -3.98 -10.58
CA ILE A 116 10.54 -5.08 -11.37
C ILE A 116 11.32 -5.31 -12.67
N THR A 117 11.78 -4.22 -13.31
CA THR A 117 12.55 -4.31 -14.55
C THR A 117 14.05 -4.55 -14.35
N GLY A 118 14.53 -4.66 -13.12
CA GLY A 118 15.94 -4.89 -12.79
C GLY A 118 16.84 -3.67 -13.01
N ARG A 119 16.27 -2.47 -13.21
CA ARG A 119 17.04 -1.23 -13.34
C ARG A 119 17.60 -0.73 -12.01
N LYS A 120 16.96 -1.09 -10.93
CA LYS A 120 17.39 -0.84 -9.55
C LYS A 120 17.28 -2.13 -8.74
N GLU A 121 18.19 -2.28 -7.78
CA GLU A 121 18.14 -3.41 -6.85
C GLU A 121 17.03 -3.24 -5.82
N GLY A 122 16.32 -4.31 -5.52
CA GLY A 122 15.37 -4.39 -4.42
C GLY A 122 16.08 -4.51 -3.07
N ARG A 123 15.61 -5.41 -2.23
CA ARG A 123 16.23 -5.73 -0.92
C ARG A 123 17.64 -6.28 -1.12
N ALA A 124 18.64 -5.66 -0.49
CA ALA A 124 20.03 -6.06 -0.63
C ALA A 124 20.41 -7.25 0.28
N ASN A 125 19.79 -7.38 1.44
CA ASN A 125 20.05 -8.46 2.40
C ASN A 125 18.86 -8.68 3.34
N SER A 126 18.87 -9.79 4.08
CA SER A 126 17.76 -10.20 4.96
C SER A 126 17.51 -9.29 6.17
N ARG A 127 18.44 -8.40 6.51
CA ARG A 127 18.29 -7.47 7.65
C ARG A 127 17.81 -6.09 7.24
N GLU A 128 17.82 -5.79 5.95
CA GLU A 128 17.41 -4.48 5.45
C GLU A 128 15.90 -4.27 5.66
N ILE A 129 15.51 -3.21 6.34
CA ILE A 129 14.12 -2.78 6.43
C ILE A 129 13.75 -2.12 5.10
N THR A 130 12.65 -2.52 4.50
CA THR A 130 12.18 -1.98 3.23
C THR A 130 10.79 -1.39 3.38
N LEU A 131 10.54 -0.29 2.69
CA LEU A 131 9.26 0.41 2.67
C LEU A 131 8.78 0.57 1.23
N PHE A 132 7.59 0.09 0.94
CA PHE A 132 6.83 0.48 -0.24
C PHE A 132 5.81 1.55 0.16
N LYS A 133 5.99 2.77 -0.32
CA LYS A 133 5.05 3.87 -0.11
C LYS A 133 4.25 4.12 -1.38
N SER A 134 2.96 3.85 -1.34
CA SER A 134 2.04 4.03 -2.46
C SER A 134 1.02 5.14 -2.19
N VAL A 135 0.68 5.85 -3.23
CA VAL A 135 -0.47 6.77 -3.29
C VAL A 135 -1.50 6.30 -4.32
N GLY A 136 -1.16 5.26 -5.10
CA GLY A 136 -1.95 4.74 -6.21
C GLY A 136 -1.76 5.56 -7.49
N ILE A 137 -1.61 4.89 -8.62
CA ILE A 137 -1.43 5.54 -9.92
C ILE A 137 -2.42 4.96 -10.93
N ALA A 138 -3.01 5.82 -11.76
CA ALA A 138 -4.05 5.44 -12.72
C ALA A 138 -3.62 4.35 -13.71
N VAL A 139 -2.32 4.23 -14.01
CA VAL A 139 -1.82 3.17 -14.89
C VAL A 139 -2.00 1.77 -14.27
N GLU A 140 -1.93 1.64 -12.95
CA GLU A 140 -2.19 0.38 -12.25
C GLU A 140 -3.65 -0.03 -12.36
N ASP A 141 -4.58 0.94 -12.22
CA ASP A 141 -6.01 0.71 -12.41
C ASP A 141 -6.32 0.25 -13.83
N ILE A 142 -5.75 0.93 -14.85
CA ILE A 142 -5.95 0.58 -16.25
C ILE A 142 -5.37 -0.81 -16.57
N ALA A 143 -4.16 -1.11 -16.10
CA ALA A 143 -3.53 -2.40 -16.32
C ALA A 143 -4.34 -3.54 -15.66
N THR A 144 -4.79 -3.31 -14.42
CA THR A 144 -5.63 -4.27 -13.69
C THR A 144 -6.98 -4.46 -14.37
N ALA A 145 -7.63 -3.39 -14.79
CA ALA A 145 -8.91 -3.46 -15.49
C ALA A 145 -8.79 -4.20 -16.82
N ALA A 146 -7.72 -3.96 -17.59
CA ALA A 146 -7.46 -4.69 -18.84
C ALA A 146 -7.28 -6.18 -18.58
N PHE A 147 -6.47 -6.55 -17.59
CA PHE A 147 -6.26 -7.95 -17.21
C PHE A 147 -7.56 -8.64 -16.77
N VAL A 148 -8.33 -7.98 -15.88
CA VAL A 148 -9.61 -8.51 -15.41
C VAL A 148 -10.60 -8.68 -16.56
N TYR A 149 -10.68 -7.71 -17.48
CA TYR A 149 -11.50 -7.77 -18.66
C TYR A 149 -11.14 -9.00 -19.55
N GLU A 150 -9.86 -9.17 -19.85
CA GLU A 150 -9.38 -10.31 -20.66
C GLU A 150 -9.71 -11.66 -20.00
N GLN A 151 -9.51 -11.76 -18.66
CA GLN A 151 -9.85 -12.98 -17.92
C GLN A 151 -11.35 -13.25 -17.90
N ALA A 152 -12.17 -12.22 -17.75
CA ALA A 152 -13.63 -12.35 -17.77
C ALA A 152 -14.13 -12.81 -19.13
N MET A 153 -13.61 -12.22 -20.21
CA MET A 153 -13.93 -12.65 -21.59
C MET A 153 -13.54 -14.09 -21.84
N ALA A 154 -12.33 -14.49 -21.45
CA ALA A 154 -11.85 -15.87 -21.64
C ALA A 154 -12.68 -16.92 -20.87
N LYS A 155 -13.26 -16.53 -19.73
CA LYS A 155 -14.07 -17.42 -18.87
C LYS A 155 -15.57 -17.28 -19.12
N GLY A 156 -16.02 -16.41 -20.05
CA GLY A 156 -17.42 -16.14 -20.30
C GLY A 156 -18.15 -15.52 -19.10
N LEU A 157 -17.45 -14.73 -18.29
CA LEU A 157 -17.99 -14.07 -17.11
C LEU A 157 -18.42 -12.62 -17.42
N GLY A 158 -19.45 -12.15 -16.72
CA GLY A 158 -19.98 -10.80 -16.86
C GLY A 158 -21.06 -10.67 -17.94
N ALA A 159 -21.55 -9.44 -18.12
CA ALA A 159 -22.53 -9.08 -19.15
C ALA A 159 -21.98 -7.96 -20.02
N GLN A 160 -22.14 -8.10 -21.32
CA GLN A 160 -21.82 -7.02 -22.26
C GLN A 160 -22.97 -6.02 -22.28
N MET A 161 -22.66 -4.74 -22.07
CA MET A 161 -23.61 -3.64 -22.14
C MET A 161 -23.11 -2.62 -23.15
N ALA A 162 -24.01 -2.18 -24.03
CA ALA A 162 -23.73 -1.03 -24.89
C ALA A 162 -23.83 0.26 -24.08
N LEU A 163 -22.82 1.13 -24.18
CA LEU A 163 -22.79 2.43 -23.49
C LEU A 163 -23.31 3.59 -24.39
N ASP A 164 -24.12 3.26 -25.40
CA ASP A 164 -24.63 4.18 -26.38
C ASP A 164 -25.84 5.04 -25.95
N GLY A 165 -26.20 4.98 -24.68
CA GLY A 165 -27.28 5.77 -24.07
C GLY A 165 -28.71 5.38 -24.51
N GLU A 166 -28.89 4.56 -25.54
CA GLU A 166 -30.21 4.04 -25.93
C GLU A 166 -30.63 2.82 -25.11
N SER A 167 -29.67 1.97 -24.74
CA SER A 167 -29.96 0.77 -23.93
C SER A 167 -30.34 1.09 -22.46
N LEU A 168 -29.88 2.23 -21.94
CA LEU A 168 -30.24 2.68 -20.58
C LEU A 168 -31.67 3.20 -20.47
N ARG A 169 -32.33 3.57 -21.56
CA ARG A 169 -33.74 4.05 -21.60
C ARG A 169 -34.75 2.90 -21.65
N ASN A 170 -34.33 1.73 -22.10
CA ASN A 170 -35.23 0.57 -22.25
C ASN A 170 -35.23 -0.39 -21.05
N SER A 171 -34.38 -0.15 -20.03
CA SER A 171 -34.31 -0.97 -18.81
C SER A 171 -35.14 -0.41 -17.65
N ALA A 172 -35.89 0.66 -17.88
CA ALA A 172 -36.78 1.30 -16.89
C ALA A 172 -38.28 1.03 -17.22
N VAL A 173 -38.66 -0.26 -17.28
CA VAL A 173 -40.07 -0.68 -17.27
C VAL A 173 -40.25 -1.79 -16.24
#